data_2ca0a054b7c93328b75ba2ffc3010e71
#
_entry.id   2ca0a054b7c93328b75ba2ffc3010e71
#
_cell.length_a   1.000
_cell.length_b   1.000
_cell.length_c   1.000
_cell.angle_alpha   90.00
_cell.angle_beta   90.00
_cell.angle_gamma   90.00
#
_symmetry.space_group_name_H-M   'P 1'
#
loop_
_entity.id
_entity.type
_entity.pdbx_description
1 polymer ?
#
loop_
_entity_poly.entity_id
_entity_poly.type
_entity_poly.pdbx_seq_one_letter_code
_entity_poly.pdbx_strand_id
1 'polypeptide(L)'
;MATAPAGVPVETVLRDLAESRAIDLELVAGGGGVDRRITNPHPQKTGLALSGFDQYLREGRILVLGESEVRFLESLPGDERIAVVRRVFAHALPGLVITAGFRPPPDVAVEADRASLPLMTTREATPVVMARLSAALETYLAPRTVVHGVLMDILGLGVLIVGESGI
;
A
#
# COMPACT_ATOMS: atom_id res chain seq x y z
N MET A 1 -6.07 26.88 -1.73
CA MET A 1 -5.85 25.88 -0.65
C MET A 1 -5.41 24.57 -1.30
N ALA A 2 -4.32 23.98 -0.81
CA ALA A 2 -3.93 22.65 -1.27
C ALA A 2 -4.94 21.61 -0.75
N THR A 3 -5.49 20.79 -1.64
CA THR A 3 -6.44 19.74 -1.27
C THR A 3 -5.66 18.42 -1.12
N ALA A 4 -5.79 17.77 0.02
CA ALA A 4 -5.25 16.44 0.19
C ALA A 4 -6.02 15.47 -0.74
N PRO A 5 -5.34 14.60 -1.48
CA PRO A 5 -6.01 13.63 -2.34
C PRO A 5 -6.86 12.66 -1.52
N ALA A 6 -8.01 12.26 -2.06
CA ALA A 6 -8.95 11.31 -1.45
C ALA A 6 -8.40 9.86 -1.38
N GLY A 7 -7.09 9.68 -1.42
CA GLY A 7 -6.41 8.38 -1.50
C GLY A 7 -6.21 7.92 -2.94
N VAL A 8 -5.36 6.91 -3.13
CA VAL A 8 -5.05 6.27 -4.43
C VAL A 8 -5.57 4.83 -4.43
N PRO A 9 -6.26 4.35 -5.49
CA PRO A 9 -6.67 2.95 -5.60
C PRO A 9 -5.48 2.01 -5.63
N VAL A 10 -5.62 0.83 -5.04
CA VAL A 10 -4.57 -0.21 -5.06
C VAL A 10 -4.19 -0.58 -6.48
N GLU A 11 -5.15 -0.73 -7.39
CA GLU A 11 -4.92 -1.05 -8.81
C GLU A 11 -4.00 -0.05 -9.52
N THR A 12 -4.16 1.25 -9.21
CA THR A 12 -3.32 2.31 -9.77
C THR A 12 -1.87 2.14 -9.33
N VAL A 13 -1.66 1.89 -8.04
CA VAL A 13 -0.31 1.68 -7.48
C VAL A 13 0.33 0.42 -8.05
N LEU A 14 -0.43 -0.69 -8.15
CA LEU A 14 0.05 -1.94 -8.76
C LEU A 14 0.51 -1.74 -10.19
N ARG A 15 -0.32 -1.10 -11.02
CA ARG A 15 -0.01 -0.83 -12.43
C ARG A 15 1.26 0.02 -12.57
N ASP A 16 1.31 1.14 -11.88
CA ASP A 16 2.39 2.11 -12.04
C ASP A 16 3.72 1.60 -11.49
N LEU A 17 3.70 0.79 -10.41
CA LEU A 17 4.90 0.13 -9.89
C LEU A 17 5.42 -0.94 -10.87
N ALA A 18 4.52 -1.66 -11.55
CA ALA A 18 4.88 -2.62 -12.58
C ALA A 18 5.46 -1.93 -13.83
N GLU A 19 4.82 -0.87 -14.31
CA GLU A 19 5.27 -0.09 -15.47
C GLU A 19 6.65 0.56 -15.23
N SER A 20 6.86 1.12 -14.05
CA SER A 20 8.15 1.72 -13.67
C SER A 20 9.23 0.69 -13.30
N ARG A 21 8.87 -0.60 -13.19
CA ARG A 21 9.73 -1.68 -12.69
C ARG A 21 10.33 -1.38 -11.30
N ALA A 22 9.65 -0.55 -10.52
CA ALA A 22 10.11 -0.19 -9.18
C ALA A 22 9.98 -1.35 -8.20
N ILE A 23 8.85 -2.06 -8.24
CA ILE A 23 8.59 -3.29 -7.48
C ILE A 23 7.73 -4.19 -8.36
N ASP A 24 8.10 -5.47 -8.43
CA ASP A 24 7.28 -6.50 -9.07
C ASP A 24 6.30 -7.06 -8.04
N LEU A 25 5.06 -6.55 -8.04
CA LEU A 25 3.97 -6.97 -7.19
C LEU A 25 2.99 -7.86 -7.97
N GLU A 26 2.85 -9.09 -7.54
CA GLU A 26 1.87 -10.04 -8.09
C GLU A 26 0.63 -10.08 -7.19
N LEU A 27 -0.54 -9.76 -7.73
CA LEU A 27 -1.82 -9.94 -7.03
C LEU A 27 -2.17 -11.42 -7.02
N VAL A 28 -2.27 -12.03 -5.84
CA VAL A 28 -2.51 -13.48 -5.68
C VAL A 28 -3.89 -13.82 -5.15
N ALA A 29 -4.58 -12.88 -4.50
CA ALA A 29 -5.94 -13.03 -4.01
C ALA A 29 -6.57 -11.65 -3.74
N GLY A 30 -7.87 -11.62 -3.44
CA GLY A 30 -8.58 -10.40 -3.07
C GLY A 30 -8.79 -9.42 -4.22
N GLY A 31 -8.79 -9.90 -5.46
CA GLY A 31 -8.93 -9.06 -6.67
C GLY A 31 -10.21 -8.21 -6.71
N GLY A 32 -11.26 -8.62 -6.01
CA GLY A 32 -12.50 -7.83 -5.89
C GLY A 32 -12.36 -6.53 -5.12
N GLY A 33 -11.22 -6.26 -4.48
CA GLY A 33 -10.99 -5.05 -3.67
C GLY A 33 -9.87 -4.15 -4.19
N VAL A 34 -9.44 -4.29 -5.44
CA VAL A 34 -8.34 -3.48 -6.00
C VAL A 34 -8.68 -1.99 -6.13
N ASP A 35 -9.95 -1.62 -6.03
CA ASP A 35 -10.46 -0.25 -5.95
C ASP A 35 -10.32 0.38 -4.55
N ARG A 36 -9.98 -0.42 -3.52
CA ARG A 36 -9.73 0.09 -2.16
C ARG A 36 -8.67 1.17 -2.19
N ARG A 37 -8.88 2.19 -1.35
CA ARG A 37 -8.01 3.37 -1.37
C ARG A 37 -6.94 3.32 -0.28
N ILE A 38 -5.72 3.55 -0.71
CA ILE A 38 -4.58 3.82 0.17
C ILE A 38 -4.64 5.32 0.50
N THR A 39 -4.73 5.66 1.78
CA THR A 39 -4.83 7.05 2.24
C THR A 39 -3.65 7.48 3.09
N ASN A 40 -2.76 6.56 3.41
CA ASN A 40 -1.55 6.82 4.18
C ASN A 40 -0.32 6.31 3.44
N PRO A 41 0.73 7.14 3.25
CA PRO A 41 1.89 6.77 2.47
C PRO A 41 2.85 5.80 3.16
N HIS A 42 2.67 5.54 4.46
CA HIS A 42 3.60 4.71 5.21
C HIS A 42 3.06 3.29 5.39
N PRO A 43 3.61 2.28 4.70
CA PRO A 43 3.28 0.88 4.93
C PRO A 43 3.55 0.49 6.39
N GLN A 44 2.84 -0.51 6.88
CA GLN A 44 2.95 -0.96 8.27
C GLN A 44 3.24 -2.46 8.34
N LYS A 45 4.19 -2.87 9.20
CA LYS A 45 4.39 -4.28 9.51
C LYS A 45 3.29 -4.82 10.43
N THR A 46 2.95 -6.08 10.27
CA THR A 46 1.80 -6.72 10.92
C THR A 46 2.13 -7.55 12.16
N GLY A 47 3.41 -7.81 12.46
CA GLY A 47 3.83 -8.83 13.43
C GLY A 47 3.00 -8.90 14.71
N LEU A 48 2.85 -7.79 15.42
CA LEU A 48 2.08 -7.74 16.67
C LEU A 48 0.57 -7.88 16.43
N ALA A 49 0.04 -7.44 15.31
CA ALA A 49 -1.39 -7.56 15.02
C ALA A 49 -1.79 -9.03 14.83
N LEU A 50 -0.94 -9.83 14.21
CA LEU A 50 -1.18 -11.27 14.07
C LEU A 50 -1.21 -12.00 15.41
N SER A 51 -0.44 -11.56 16.41
CA SER A 51 -0.45 -12.13 17.76
C SER A 51 -1.59 -11.62 18.66
N GLY A 52 -2.50 -10.81 18.14
CA GLY A 52 -3.67 -10.31 18.87
C GLY A 52 -3.60 -8.85 19.32
N PHE A 53 -2.50 -8.18 19.03
CA PHE A 53 -2.29 -6.77 19.40
C PHE A 53 -2.55 -5.87 18.21
N ASP A 54 -3.79 -5.87 17.71
CA ASP A 54 -4.20 -5.23 16.44
C ASP A 54 -4.76 -3.80 16.59
N GLN A 55 -4.93 -3.32 17.82
CA GLN A 55 -5.44 -1.97 18.11
C GLN A 55 -4.58 -0.81 17.54
N TYR A 56 -3.35 -1.11 17.13
CA TYR A 56 -2.45 -0.13 16.52
C TYR A 56 -2.37 -0.24 14.99
N LEU A 57 -3.17 -1.10 14.37
CA LEU A 57 -3.34 -1.06 12.94
C LEU A 57 -3.94 0.29 12.52
N ARG A 58 -3.34 0.91 11.54
CA ARG A 58 -3.79 2.20 11.02
C ARG A 58 -4.55 2.00 9.72
N GLU A 59 -5.76 2.51 9.67
CA GLU A 59 -6.58 2.52 8.47
C GLU A 59 -5.86 3.19 7.29
N GLY A 60 -6.16 2.73 6.09
CA GLY A 60 -5.61 3.28 4.86
C GLY A 60 -4.11 3.00 4.61
N ARG A 61 -3.47 2.17 5.43
CA ARG A 61 -2.09 1.70 5.24
C ARG A 61 -2.05 0.33 4.60
N ILE A 62 -1.14 0.14 3.65
CA ILE A 62 -0.77 -1.20 3.18
C ILE A 62 -0.05 -1.92 4.32
N LEU A 63 -0.47 -3.15 4.60
CA LEU A 63 0.25 -4.02 5.53
C LEU A 63 1.32 -4.82 4.80
N VAL A 64 2.46 -5.01 5.46
CA VAL A 64 3.60 -5.75 4.93
C VAL A 64 3.94 -6.90 5.87
N LEU A 65 3.98 -8.11 5.31
CA LEU A 65 4.37 -9.35 5.96
C LEU A 65 5.72 -9.80 5.42
N GLY A 66 6.65 -10.02 6.32
CA GLY A 66 7.92 -10.65 6.01
C GLY A 66 7.94 -12.14 6.36
N GLU A 67 9.12 -12.73 6.39
CA GLU A 67 9.32 -14.14 6.72
C GLU A 67 8.73 -14.50 8.09
N SER A 68 9.01 -13.71 9.14
CA SER A 68 8.55 -14.00 10.50
C SER A 68 7.03 -14.09 10.59
N GLU A 69 6.33 -13.20 9.93
CA GLU A 69 4.87 -13.17 9.90
C GLU A 69 4.29 -14.37 9.14
N VAL A 70 4.88 -14.73 8.00
CA VAL A 70 4.43 -15.90 7.23
C VAL A 70 4.69 -17.19 8.01
N ARG A 71 5.90 -17.35 8.59
CA ARG A 71 6.23 -18.52 9.43
C ARG A 71 5.33 -18.62 10.66
N PHE A 72 4.99 -17.51 11.28
CA PHE A 72 4.01 -17.49 12.37
C PHE A 72 2.65 -18.03 11.89
N LEU A 73 2.13 -17.55 10.78
CA LEU A 73 0.87 -18.05 10.22
C LEU A 73 0.94 -19.55 9.87
N GLU A 74 2.06 -20.01 9.29
CA GLU A 74 2.27 -21.43 8.99
C GLU A 74 2.31 -22.32 10.27
N SER A 75 2.78 -21.77 11.38
CA SER A 75 2.88 -22.51 12.66
C SER A 75 1.53 -22.71 13.37
N LEU A 76 0.52 -21.91 13.01
CA LEU A 76 -0.81 -22.01 13.62
C LEU A 76 -1.62 -23.16 13.00
N PRO A 77 -2.44 -23.88 13.82
CA PRO A 77 -3.50 -24.72 13.29
C PRO A 77 -4.43 -23.95 12.34
N GLY A 78 -5.01 -24.62 11.35
CA GLY A 78 -5.78 -23.95 10.30
C GLY A 78 -6.94 -23.09 10.79
N ASP A 79 -7.69 -23.56 11.77
CA ASP A 79 -8.81 -22.83 12.41
C ASP A 79 -8.32 -21.59 13.18
N GLU A 80 -7.23 -21.70 13.93
CA GLU A 80 -6.61 -20.56 14.61
C GLU A 80 -6.05 -19.55 13.63
N ARG A 81 -5.36 -20.01 12.57
CA ARG A 81 -4.84 -19.14 11.50
C ARG A 81 -5.96 -18.36 10.84
N ILE A 82 -7.06 -19.01 10.49
CA ILE A 82 -8.23 -18.35 9.88
C ILE A 82 -8.82 -17.32 10.85
N ALA A 83 -8.92 -17.62 12.13
CA ALA A 83 -9.44 -16.67 13.14
C ALA A 83 -8.55 -15.43 13.26
N VAL A 84 -7.23 -15.62 13.30
CA VAL A 84 -6.24 -14.53 13.33
C VAL A 84 -6.35 -13.64 12.10
N VAL A 85 -6.40 -14.26 10.92
CA VAL A 85 -6.46 -13.54 9.63
C VAL A 85 -7.76 -12.75 9.51
N ARG A 86 -8.92 -13.37 9.84
CA ARG A 86 -10.21 -12.67 9.81
C ARG A 86 -10.25 -11.46 10.72
N ARG A 87 -9.65 -11.54 11.91
CA ARG A 87 -9.57 -10.41 12.84
C ARG A 87 -8.78 -9.25 12.20
N VAL A 88 -7.62 -9.53 11.62
CA VAL A 88 -6.81 -8.50 10.94
C VAL A 88 -7.52 -7.94 9.71
N PHE A 89 -8.17 -8.79 8.91
CA PHE A 89 -8.88 -8.38 7.69
C PHE A 89 -10.18 -7.60 7.97
N ALA A 90 -10.69 -7.65 9.19
CA ALA A 90 -11.84 -6.85 9.62
C ALA A 90 -11.50 -5.35 9.74
N HIS A 91 -10.22 -4.99 9.81
CA HIS A 91 -9.80 -3.58 9.78
C HIS A 91 -9.95 -2.99 8.37
N ALA A 92 -10.12 -1.66 8.29
CA ALA A 92 -10.24 -0.94 7.02
C ALA A 92 -8.90 -0.81 6.30
N LEU A 93 -8.36 -1.94 5.86
CA LEU A 93 -7.07 -2.04 5.18
C LEU A 93 -7.26 -1.96 3.67
N PRO A 94 -6.39 -1.26 2.94
CA PRO A 94 -6.41 -1.26 1.49
C PRO A 94 -5.82 -2.54 0.88
N GLY A 95 -4.87 -3.20 1.53
CA GLY A 95 -4.26 -4.42 1.03
C GLY A 95 -3.07 -4.90 1.86
N LEU A 96 -2.57 -6.09 1.52
CA LEU A 96 -1.41 -6.73 2.13
C LEU A 96 -0.36 -7.05 1.08
N VAL A 97 0.92 -6.95 1.46
CA VAL A 97 2.06 -7.39 0.65
C VAL A 97 2.89 -8.40 1.42
N ILE A 98 3.07 -9.59 0.85
CA ILE A 98 4.02 -10.60 1.35
C ILE A 98 5.32 -10.47 0.56
N THR A 99 6.44 -10.37 1.27
CA THR A 99 7.76 -10.03 0.72
C THR A 99 8.71 -11.22 0.69
N ALA A 100 9.92 -11.02 0.15
CA ALA A 100 11.03 -11.98 0.16
C ALA A 100 10.71 -13.34 -0.52
N GLY A 101 9.78 -13.35 -1.48
CA GLY A 101 9.41 -14.56 -2.23
C GLY A 101 8.52 -15.53 -1.48
N PHE A 102 8.06 -15.20 -0.29
CA PHE A 102 7.09 -16.02 0.44
C PHE A 102 5.71 -15.99 -0.22
N ARG A 103 4.96 -17.06 -0.02
CA ARG A 103 3.57 -17.20 -0.49
C ARG A 103 2.64 -17.31 0.71
N PRO A 104 1.39 -16.82 0.59
CA PRO A 104 0.41 -17.00 1.64
C PRO A 104 0.03 -18.48 1.77
N PRO A 105 -0.25 -18.98 2.98
CA PRO A 105 -0.98 -20.23 3.14
C PRO A 105 -2.29 -20.21 2.33
N PRO A 106 -2.73 -21.34 1.74
CA PRO A 106 -3.90 -21.36 0.86
C PRO A 106 -5.19 -20.84 1.50
N ASP A 107 -5.40 -21.12 2.77
CA ASP A 107 -6.55 -20.64 3.54
C ASP A 107 -6.52 -19.12 3.77
N VAL A 108 -5.34 -18.52 3.90
CA VAL A 108 -5.16 -17.06 3.97
C VAL A 108 -5.57 -16.39 2.65
N ALA A 109 -5.22 -16.98 1.52
CA ALA A 109 -5.64 -16.49 0.21
C ALA A 109 -7.17 -16.55 0.04
N VAL A 110 -7.80 -17.66 0.47
CA VAL A 110 -9.26 -17.80 0.45
C VAL A 110 -9.95 -16.74 1.32
N GLU A 111 -9.40 -16.44 2.50
CA GLU A 111 -9.96 -15.41 3.36
C GLU A 111 -9.74 -13.99 2.79
N ALA A 112 -8.65 -13.75 2.06
CA ALA A 112 -8.41 -12.50 1.35
C ALA A 112 -9.45 -12.29 0.22
N ASP A 113 -9.76 -13.34 -0.55
CA ASP A 113 -10.82 -13.30 -1.56
C ASP A 113 -12.18 -13.01 -0.93
N ARG A 114 -12.52 -13.72 0.17
CA ARG A 114 -13.78 -13.51 0.90
C ARG A 114 -13.93 -12.08 1.40
N ALA A 115 -12.85 -11.49 1.91
CA ALA A 115 -12.83 -10.12 2.42
C ALA A 115 -12.72 -9.07 1.30
N SER A 116 -12.53 -9.48 0.03
CA SER A 116 -12.15 -8.61 -1.07
C SER A 116 -10.98 -7.70 -0.65
N LEU A 117 -9.94 -8.29 -0.06
CA LEU A 117 -8.76 -7.60 0.42
C LEU A 117 -7.55 -7.96 -0.46
N PRO A 118 -7.04 -7.04 -1.29
CA PRO A 118 -5.92 -7.30 -2.17
C PRO A 118 -4.72 -7.89 -1.42
N LEU A 119 -4.34 -9.10 -1.78
CA LEU A 119 -3.17 -9.81 -1.27
C LEU A 119 -2.15 -9.95 -2.38
N MET A 120 -1.01 -9.34 -2.18
CA MET A 120 0.07 -9.23 -3.16
C MET A 120 1.32 -9.97 -2.67
N THR A 121 2.12 -10.44 -3.58
CA THR A 121 3.43 -11.03 -3.27
C THR A 121 4.53 -10.40 -4.09
N THR A 122 5.76 -10.43 -3.58
CA THR A 122 6.95 -9.97 -4.29
C THR A 122 8.19 -10.75 -3.84
N ARG A 123 9.17 -10.86 -4.73
CA ARG A 123 10.48 -11.44 -4.39
C ARG A 123 11.40 -10.46 -3.66
N GLU A 124 11.09 -9.18 -3.68
CA GLU A 124 11.89 -8.15 -3.05
C GLU A 124 11.90 -8.29 -1.53
N ALA A 125 13.04 -7.94 -0.92
CA ALA A 125 13.20 -7.95 0.54
C ALA A 125 12.31 -6.89 1.22
N THR A 126 11.81 -7.19 2.42
CA THR A 126 10.92 -6.31 3.18
C THR A 126 11.41 -4.86 3.29
N PRO A 127 12.67 -4.57 3.62
CA PRO A 127 13.14 -3.18 3.72
C PRO A 127 13.07 -2.43 2.37
N VAL A 128 13.33 -3.12 1.28
CA VAL A 128 13.26 -2.55 -0.08
C VAL A 128 11.82 -2.20 -0.43
N VAL A 129 10.89 -3.13 -0.18
CA VAL A 129 9.46 -2.92 -0.41
C VAL A 129 8.94 -1.76 0.42
N MET A 130 9.26 -1.72 1.71
CA MET A 130 8.86 -0.62 2.60
C MET A 130 9.32 0.74 2.08
N ALA A 131 10.59 0.87 1.68
CA ALA A 131 11.16 2.12 1.20
C ALA A 131 10.54 2.57 -0.14
N ARG A 132 10.49 1.67 -1.13
CA ARG A 132 9.98 1.98 -2.47
C ARG A 132 8.48 2.26 -2.47
N LEU A 133 7.72 1.48 -1.70
CA LEU A 133 6.28 1.68 -1.58
C LEU A 133 5.97 3.01 -0.88
N SER A 134 6.69 3.36 0.21
CA SER A 134 6.56 4.68 0.86
C SER A 134 6.84 5.81 -0.13
N ALA A 135 7.95 5.78 -0.85
CA ALA A 135 8.33 6.83 -1.80
C ALA A 135 7.27 7.00 -2.91
N ALA A 136 6.75 5.90 -3.46
CA ALA A 136 5.69 5.95 -4.45
C ALA A 136 4.41 6.55 -3.87
N LEU A 137 3.97 6.08 -2.70
CA LEU A 137 2.75 6.56 -2.03
C LEU A 137 2.84 8.02 -1.60
N GLU A 138 3.99 8.49 -1.15
CA GLU A 138 4.23 9.91 -0.87
C GLU A 138 3.99 10.77 -2.11
N THR A 139 4.43 10.30 -3.29
CA THR A 139 4.19 11.00 -4.54
C THR A 139 2.70 11.08 -4.90
N TYR A 140 1.94 9.99 -4.72
CA TYR A 140 0.50 9.97 -5.00
C TYR A 140 -0.30 10.80 -4.01
N LEU A 141 0.07 10.77 -2.73
CA LEU A 141 -0.66 11.39 -1.64
C LEU A 141 -0.15 12.80 -1.31
N ALA A 142 0.84 13.31 -2.06
CA ALA A 142 1.32 14.68 -1.91
C ALA A 142 0.17 15.67 -2.13
N PRO A 143 0.02 16.67 -1.26
CA PRO A 143 -0.92 17.76 -1.49
C PRO A 143 -0.62 18.45 -2.82
N ARG A 144 -1.62 18.66 -3.64
CA ARG A 144 -1.49 19.33 -4.93
C ARG A 144 -2.22 20.66 -4.91
N THR A 145 -1.60 21.66 -5.51
CA THR A 145 -2.25 22.94 -5.80
C THR A 145 -2.03 23.30 -7.25
N VAL A 146 -3.01 23.95 -7.84
CA VAL A 146 -2.88 24.51 -9.18
C VAL A 146 -2.64 26.00 -9.01
N VAL A 147 -1.56 26.49 -9.60
CA VAL A 147 -1.25 27.91 -9.64
C VAL A 147 -1.27 28.38 -11.09
N HIS A 148 -1.86 29.54 -11.33
CA HIS A 148 -1.77 30.21 -12.63
C HIS A 148 -0.47 31.03 -12.64
N GLY A 149 0.39 30.77 -13.63
CA GLY A 149 1.66 31.45 -13.71
C GLY A 149 2.37 31.15 -15.03
N VAL A 150 3.43 31.88 -15.29
CA VAL A 150 4.32 31.68 -16.41
C VAL A 150 5.63 31.12 -15.89
N LEU A 151 6.03 29.95 -16.36
CA LEU A 151 7.34 29.37 -16.09
C LEU A 151 8.31 29.81 -17.19
N MET A 152 9.39 30.46 -16.78
CA MET A 152 10.44 30.92 -17.70
C MET A 152 11.77 30.30 -17.29
N ASP A 153 12.57 29.92 -18.26
CA ASP A 153 13.98 29.58 -18.06
C ASP A 153 14.84 30.85 -18.31
N ILE A 154 15.56 31.26 -17.28
CA ILE A 154 16.51 32.39 -17.38
C ILE A 154 17.89 31.85 -17.05
N LEU A 155 18.69 31.59 -18.11
CA LEU A 155 20.07 31.10 -17.99
C LEU A 155 20.19 29.77 -17.19
N GLY A 156 19.25 28.84 -17.37
CA GLY A 156 19.22 27.57 -16.66
C GLY A 156 18.56 27.62 -15.27
N LEU A 157 18.02 28.79 -14.87
CA LEU A 157 17.24 28.96 -13.65
C LEU A 157 15.74 29.02 -13.99
N GLY A 158 14.96 28.04 -13.52
CA GLY A 158 13.51 28.05 -13.67
C GLY A 158 12.87 29.10 -12.75
N VAL A 159 12.23 30.12 -13.34
CA VAL A 159 11.51 31.17 -12.60
C VAL A 159 10.01 31.02 -12.87
N LEU A 160 9.22 30.78 -11.81
CA LEU A 160 7.76 30.76 -11.87
C LEU A 160 7.21 32.11 -11.41
N ILE A 161 6.62 32.84 -12.34
CA ILE A 161 5.90 34.09 -12.03
C ILE A 161 4.44 33.74 -11.79
N VAL A 162 3.99 33.88 -10.55
CA VAL A 162 2.61 33.62 -10.14
C VAL A 162 1.90 34.96 -9.95
N GLY A 163 0.71 35.09 -10.55
CA GLY A 163 -0.12 36.26 -10.39
C GLY A 163 -1.61 35.91 -10.43
N GLU A 164 -2.45 36.70 -9.78
CA GLU A 164 -3.88 36.64 -10.02
C GLU A 164 -4.14 37.20 -11.44
N SER A 165 -5.00 36.53 -12.21
CA SER A 165 -5.46 37.06 -13.47
C SER A 165 -6.36 38.27 -13.17
N GLY A 166 -5.78 39.45 -13.17
CA GLY A 166 -6.55 40.68 -13.10
C GLY A 166 -7.19 40.96 -14.44
N ILE A 167 -8.49 41.08 -14.46
CA ILE A 167 -9.24 41.84 -15.48
C ILE A 167 -9.68 43.13 -14.82
#